data_b6cefb4dd0a5b61ffa826246b5e2f50b
#
_entry.id   b6cefb4dd0a5b61ffa826246b5e2f50b
#
_cell.length_a   1.000
_cell.length_b   1.000
_cell.length_c   1.000
_cell.angle_alpha   90.00
_cell.angle_beta   90.00
_cell.angle_gamma   90.00
#
_symmetry.space_group_name_H-M   'P 1'
#
loop_
_entity.id
_entity.type
_entity.pdbx_description
1 polymer ?
#
loop_
_entity_poly.entity_id
_entity_poly.type
_entity_poly.pdbx_seq_one_letter_code
_entity_poly.pdbx_strand_id
1 'polypeptide(L)'
;MTEIILKPELLKGLQKVLVEYEPKNEDPILASQYLSAVVGSIVATAEIPKKDKDDILKQLIEFTQYVYDQQSNASQQGNAQSTNQSGEDAYGKWKPE
;
A
#
# COMPACT_ATOMS: atom_id res chain seq x y z
N MET A 1 -5.74 -14.89 -9.03
CA MET A 1 -5.29 -13.91 -8.18
C MET A 1 -5.94 -12.63 -8.41
N THR A 2 -6.16 -11.89 -7.38
CA THR A 2 -6.86 -10.64 -7.48
C THR A 2 -5.86 -9.51 -7.73
N GLU A 3 -6.20 -8.67 -8.68
CA GLU A 3 -5.36 -7.54 -8.97
C GLU A 3 -5.57 -6.49 -7.90
N ILE A 4 -4.55 -5.81 -7.47
CA ILE A 4 -4.67 -4.77 -6.46
C ILE A 4 -4.76 -3.43 -7.15
N ILE A 5 -5.85 -2.76 -6.91
CA ILE A 5 -6.10 -1.46 -7.51
C ILE A 5 -6.26 -0.44 -6.42
N LEU A 6 -5.40 0.57 -6.40
CA LEU A 6 -5.45 1.59 -5.38
C LEU A 6 -6.13 2.83 -5.94
N LYS A 7 -7.39 3.02 -5.59
CA LYS A 7 -8.11 4.19 -6.03
C LYS A 7 -8.01 5.27 -4.98
N PRO A 8 -8.12 6.53 -5.38
CA PRO A 8 -8.01 7.62 -4.41
C PRO A 8 -9.02 7.51 -3.28
N GLU A 9 -10.21 7.01 -3.56
CA GLU A 9 -11.21 6.88 -2.52
C GLU A 9 -10.75 5.94 -1.42
N LEU A 10 -10.07 4.86 -1.79
CA LEU A 10 -9.60 3.92 -0.80
C LEU A 10 -8.54 4.57 0.08
N LEU A 11 -7.60 5.27 -0.55
CA LEU A 11 -6.53 5.88 0.21
C LEU A 11 -7.04 6.99 1.10
N LYS A 12 -8.00 7.77 0.62
CA LYS A 12 -8.57 8.82 1.43
C LYS A 12 -9.36 8.24 2.59
N GLY A 13 -10.08 7.16 2.35
CA GLY A 13 -10.84 6.52 3.40
C GLY A 13 -9.93 5.95 4.48
N LEU A 14 -8.84 5.31 4.08
CA LEU A 14 -7.92 4.76 5.04
C LEU A 14 -7.26 5.89 5.85
N GLN A 15 -6.89 6.97 5.18
CA GLN A 15 -6.27 8.07 5.89
C GLN A 15 -7.24 8.67 6.89
N LYS A 16 -8.51 8.79 6.51
CA LYS A 16 -9.50 9.33 7.41
C LYS A 16 -9.63 8.48 8.66
N VAL A 17 -9.69 7.17 8.48
CA VAL A 17 -9.80 6.26 9.61
C VAL A 17 -8.58 6.38 10.51
N LEU A 18 -7.39 6.44 9.91
CA LEU A 18 -6.18 6.53 10.70
C LEU A 18 -6.10 7.83 11.48
N VAL A 19 -6.52 8.93 10.87
CA VAL A 19 -6.47 10.23 11.53
C VAL A 19 -7.51 10.29 12.65
N GLU A 20 -8.66 9.69 12.43
CA GLU A 20 -9.67 9.68 13.48
C GLU A 20 -9.21 8.85 14.67
N TYR A 21 -8.45 7.80 14.39
CA TYR A 21 -7.95 6.96 15.45
C TYR A 21 -6.83 7.68 16.19
N GLU A 22 -5.93 8.32 15.47
CA GLU A 22 -4.83 9.06 16.01
C GLU A 22 -4.55 10.25 15.13
N PRO A 23 -4.89 11.46 15.55
CA PRO A 23 -4.75 12.64 14.68
C PRO A 23 -3.33 12.87 14.16
N LYS A 24 -2.32 12.38 14.86
CA LYS A 24 -0.97 12.56 14.38
C LYS A 24 -0.72 11.78 13.09
N ASN A 25 -1.64 10.93 12.69
CA ASN A 25 -1.53 10.20 11.45
C ASN A 25 -1.70 11.07 10.23
N GLU A 26 -1.86 12.37 10.40
CA GLU A 26 -1.76 13.26 9.28
C GLU A 26 -0.34 13.24 8.75
N ASP A 27 0.62 12.81 9.57
CA ASP A 27 1.97 12.62 9.12
C ASP A 27 2.01 11.29 8.34
N PRO A 28 2.38 11.32 7.07
CA PRO A 28 2.36 10.10 6.27
C PRO A 28 3.33 9.03 6.77
N ILE A 29 4.40 9.42 7.43
CA ILE A 29 5.34 8.43 7.93
C ILE A 29 4.70 7.65 9.07
N LEU A 30 4.03 8.34 9.98
CA LEU A 30 3.38 7.65 11.07
C LEU A 30 2.23 6.79 10.56
N ALA A 31 1.47 7.31 9.61
CA ALA A 31 0.38 6.53 9.03
C ALA A 31 0.92 5.26 8.40
N SER A 32 2.06 5.34 7.73
CA SER A 32 2.67 4.17 7.12
C SER A 32 3.09 3.15 8.17
N GLN A 33 3.57 3.63 9.31
CA GLN A 33 3.97 2.73 10.38
C GLN A 33 2.77 2.00 10.94
N TYR A 34 1.64 2.69 11.10
CA TYR A 34 0.42 2.05 11.55
C TYR A 34 -0.01 0.98 10.56
N LEU A 35 0.04 1.30 9.27
CA LEU A 35 -0.38 0.33 8.26
C LEU A 35 0.55 -0.87 8.23
N SER A 36 1.85 -0.66 8.42
CA SER A 36 2.78 -1.77 8.48
C SER A 36 2.49 -2.67 9.67
N ALA A 37 2.14 -2.06 10.80
CA ALA A 37 1.79 -2.84 11.97
C ALA A 37 0.53 -3.66 11.72
N VAL A 38 -0.42 -3.08 11.01
CA VAL A 38 -1.65 -3.79 10.69
C VAL A 38 -1.34 -4.98 9.79
N VAL A 39 -0.45 -4.80 8.81
CA VAL A 39 -0.08 -5.88 7.93
C VAL A 39 0.55 -7.02 8.74
N GLY A 40 1.47 -6.69 9.63
CA GLY A 40 2.10 -7.70 10.46
C GLY A 40 1.09 -8.44 11.31
N SER A 41 0.15 -7.70 11.86
CA SER A 41 -0.86 -8.30 12.71
C SER A 41 -1.76 -9.25 11.91
N ILE A 42 -2.15 -8.84 10.72
CA ILE A 42 -3.01 -9.67 9.90
C ILE A 42 -2.31 -10.97 9.55
N VAL A 43 -1.04 -10.88 9.15
CA VAL A 43 -0.31 -12.09 8.78
C VAL A 43 -0.09 -12.97 10.01
N ALA A 44 0.23 -12.34 11.15
CA ALA A 44 0.52 -13.10 12.36
C ALA A 44 -0.68 -13.89 12.84
N THR A 45 -1.87 -13.34 12.64
CA THR A 45 -3.07 -14.00 13.14
C THR A 45 -3.75 -14.86 12.08
N ALA A 46 -3.21 -14.94 10.88
CA ALA A 46 -3.79 -15.79 9.87
C ALA A 46 -3.58 -17.24 10.27
N GLU A 47 -4.53 -18.08 9.88
CA GLU A 47 -4.44 -19.46 10.28
C GLU A 47 -3.70 -20.28 9.24
N ILE A 48 -2.40 -20.08 9.20
CA ILE A 48 -1.55 -20.81 8.28
C ILE A 48 -0.26 -21.14 9.02
N PRO A 49 0.51 -22.09 8.54
CA PRO A 49 1.76 -22.48 9.23
C PRO A 49 2.73 -21.33 9.31
N LYS A 50 3.52 -21.34 10.36
CA LYS A 50 4.48 -20.26 10.56
C LYS A 50 5.44 -20.12 9.39
N LYS A 51 5.86 -21.22 8.82
CA LYS A 51 6.76 -21.14 7.69
C LYS A 51 6.14 -20.37 6.54
N ASP A 52 4.85 -20.58 6.29
CA ASP A 52 4.18 -19.87 5.23
C ASP A 52 4.00 -18.41 5.59
N LYS A 53 3.79 -18.11 6.87
CA LYS A 53 3.67 -16.71 7.29
C LYS A 53 4.95 -15.97 7.02
N ASP A 54 6.09 -16.59 7.32
CA ASP A 54 7.37 -15.96 7.11
C ASP A 54 7.60 -15.66 5.63
N ASP A 55 7.24 -16.61 4.78
CA ASP A 55 7.39 -16.42 3.35
C ASP A 55 6.46 -15.33 2.84
N ILE A 56 5.23 -15.32 3.33
CA ILE A 56 4.27 -14.32 2.91
C ILE A 56 4.72 -12.93 3.34
N LEU A 57 5.21 -12.80 4.55
CA LEU A 57 5.68 -11.51 5.01
C LEU A 57 6.82 -11.00 4.14
N LYS A 58 7.73 -11.89 3.78
CA LYS A 58 8.83 -11.51 2.93
C LYS A 58 8.32 -11.04 1.57
N GLN A 59 7.35 -11.77 1.01
CA GLN A 59 6.79 -11.39 -0.27
C GLN A 59 6.06 -10.06 -0.18
N LEU A 60 5.40 -9.79 0.94
CA LEU A 60 4.71 -8.52 1.11
C LEU A 60 5.68 -7.36 1.19
N ILE A 61 6.81 -7.57 1.83
CA ILE A 61 7.82 -6.52 1.90
C ILE A 61 8.37 -6.24 0.50
N GLU A 62 8.61 -7.29 -0.27
CA GLU A 62 9.10 -7.13 -1.63
C GLU A 62 8.07 -6.43 -2.50
N PHE A 63 6.79 -6.77 -2.31
CA PHE A 63 5.73 -6.14 -3.07
C PHE A 63 5.63 -4.65 -2.71
N THR A 64 5.78 -4.33 -1.43
CA THR A 64 5.74 -2.94 -0.99
C THR A 64 6.87 -2.15 -1.66
N GLN A 65 8.04 -2.75 -1.74
CA GLN A 65 9.17 -2.11 -2.39
C GLN A 65 8.87 -1.90 -3.88
N TYR A 66 8.24 -2.88 -4.50
CA TYR A 66 7.89 -2.78 -5.90
C TYR A 66 6.93 -1.62 -6.14
N VAL A 67 5.90 -1.49 -5.30
CA VAL A 67 4.94 -0.41 -5.45
C VAL A 67 5.63 0.95 -5.25
N TYR A 68 6.50 1.00 -4.25
CA TYR A 68 7.23 2.22 -3.97
C TYR A 68 8.08 2.62 -5.19
N ASP A 69 8.77 1.66 -5.77
CA ASP A 69 9.61 1.95 -6.91
C ASP A 69 8.80 2.41 -8.11
N GLN A 70 7.66 1.77 -8.34
CA GLN A 70 6.82 2.12 -9.45
C GLN A 70 6.29 3.54 -9.30
N GLN A 71 5.82 3.90 -8.14
CA GLN A 71 5.27 5.21 -7.93
C GLN A 71 6.35 6.29 -7.91
N SER A 72 7.51 5.97 -7.39
CA SER A 72 8.59 6.94 -7.38
C SER A 72 9.05 7.24 -8.79
N ASN A 73 9.16 6.21 -9.61
CA ASN A 73 9.56 6.42 -10.98
C ASN A 73 8.49 7.20 -11.75
N ALA A 74 7.25 6.89 -11.54
CA ALA A 74 6.18 7.59 -12.21
C ALA A 74 6.18 9.05 -11.79
N SER A 75 6.44 9.33 -10.56
CA SER A 75 6.46 10.70 -10.10
C SER A 75 7.57 11.47 -10.75
N GLN A 76 8.70 10.85 -10.92
CA GLN A 76 9.76 11.54 -11.48
C GLN A 76 9.62 11.85 -12.90
N GLN A 77 9.34 10.93 -13.73
CA GLN A 77 9.17 11.24 -15.05
C GLN A 77 7.86 11.54 -15.32
N GLY A 78 7.08 11.25 -14.49
CA GLY A 78 5.80 11.41 -14.79
C GLY A 78 5.26 12.65 -14.95
N ASN A 79 5.83 13.46 -14.50
CA ASN A 79 5.23 14.65 -14.63
C ASN A 79 4.69 14.57 -15.95
N ALA A 80 5.27 14.00 -16.70
CA ALA A 80 4.84 14.04 -17.96
C ALA A 80 3.64 13.34 -18.11
N GLN A 81 3.63 12.29 -18.21
CA GLN A 81 2.53 11.70 -18.50
C GLN A 81 1.66 11.33 -17.58
N SER A 82 2.04 11.22 -16.57
CA SER A 82 1.13 10.75 -15.69
C SER A 82 -0.06 11.43 -15.82
N THR A 83 0.06 12.40 -16.24
CA THR A 83 -1.03 13.09 -16.21
C THR A 83 -2.03 12.52 -16.84
N ASN A 84 -1.92 12.39 -17.74
CA ASN A 84 -2.96 12.09 -18.39
C ASN A 84 -3.64 11.06 -17.97
N GLN A 85 -3.47 10.41 -17.92
CA GLN A 85 -4.18 9.48 -17.76
C GLN A 85 -4.99 9.29 -16.92
N SER A 86 -5.42 9.05 -16.97
CA SER A 86 -6.24 8.58 -16.24
C SER A 86 -6.17 8.72 -14.97
N GLY A 87 -5.73 9.47 -14.62
CA GLY A 87 -5.64 9.63 -13.36
C GLY A 87 -6.83 9.40 -12.61
N GLU A 88 -7.85 9.53 -13.18
CA GLU A 88 -8.98 9.43 -12.43
C GLU A 88 -9.09 8.16 -11.82
N ASP A 89 -8.46 7.22 -12.25
CA ASP A 89 -8.57 6.06 -11.71
C ASP A 89 -7.85 5.75 -10.53
N ALA A 90 -6.75 5.39 -10.57
CA ALA A 90 -6.09 4.83 -9.48
C ALA A 90 -4.67 5.24 -9.44
N TYR A 91 -4.01 5.02 -8.30
CA TYR A 91 -2.62 5.29 -8.21
C TYR A 91 -1.86 4.14 -8.85
N GLY A 92 -2.52 3.07 -9.18
CA GLY A 92 -1.87 1.98 -9.88
C GLY A 92 -2.59 0.67 -9.71
N LYS A 93 -2.17 -0.30 -10.47
CA LYS A 93 -2.70 -1.64 -10.36
C LYS A 93 -1.53 -2.59 -10.25
N TRP A 94 -1.61 -3.49 -9.30
CA TRP A 94 -0.56 -4.46 -9.10
C TRP A 94 -1.13 -5.84 -8.90
N LYS A 95 -0.41 -6.85 -9.33
CA LYS A 95 -0.81 -8.22 -9.08
C LYS A 95 0.21 -8.84 -8.17
N PRO A 96 -0.22 -9.26 -7.02
CA PRO A 96 0.73 -9.87 -6.10
C PRO A 96 1.15 -11.18 -6.70
N GLU A 97 2.35 -11.50 -6.55
CA GLU A 97 2.74 -12.66 -7.10
C GLU A 97 3.30 -13.50 -6.24
#